data_96a17f0f6978931537b70a2b5f6c917e
#
_entry.id   96a17f0f6978931537b70a2b5f6c917e
#
_cell.length_a   1.000
_cell.length_b   1.000
_cell.length_c   1.000
_cell.angle_alpha   90.00
_cell.angle_beta   90.00
_cell.angle_gamma   90.00
#
_symmetry.space_group_name_H-M   'P 1'
#
loop_
_entity.id
_entity.type
_entity.pdbx_description
1 polymer ?
#
loop_
_entity_poly.entity_id
_entity_poly.type
_entity_poly.pdbx_seq_one_letter_code
_entity_poly.pdbx_strand_id
1 'polypeptide(L)'
;MRRMQELGFSVLAIDYRGFGKSSKDLPSEAMAVEDARAAWDWLAAKYPLQPRYIFGHSLGGAIAIELATQVDDESGTIVEGTFTSIPDVASSMKWGWLPVGPLITQRFESVRKVDRIGSPLLVVHGTNDQLIMPELGRKLFEAAKEPKAFVLVDGGSHFNTNAVGQTQYRKALAQLFNFY
;
A
#
# COMPACT_ATOMS: atom_id res chain seq x y z
N MET A 1 6.48 -2.26 -10.52
CA MET A 1 7.86 -2.66 -10.18
C MET A 1 8.90 -1.71 -10.78
N ARG A 2 8.97 -1.53 -12.10
CA ARG A 2 10.01 -0.69 -12.75
C ARG A 2 10.17 0.69 -12.12
N ARG A 3 9.07 1.39 -11.80
CA ARG A 3 9.11 2.73 -11.19
C ARG A 3 9.72 2.78 -9.80
N MET A 4 9.55 1.73 -9.00
CA MET A 4 10.22 1.62 -7.70
C MET A 4 11.72 1.36 -7.87
N GLN A 5 12.14 0.59 -8.89
CA GLN A 5 13.55 0.42 -9.22
C GLN A 5 14.19 1.73 -9.68
N GLU A 6 13.49 2.56 -10.44
CA GLU A 6 13.94 3.90 -10.84
C GLU A 6 14.11 4.85 -9.62
N LEU A 7 13.42 4.57 -8.52
CA LEU A 7 13.60 5.24 -7.22
C LEU A 7 14.73 4.64 -6.37
N GLY A 8 15.42 3.60 -6.83
CA GLY A 8 16.58 3.01 -6.16
C GLY A 8 16.27 1.74 -5.35
N PHE A 9 15.04 1.24 -5.35
CA PHE A 9 14.68 0.02 -4.63
C PHE A 9 15.02 -1.25 -5.41
N SER A 10 15.57 -2.26 -4.73
CA SER A 10 15.44 -3.65 -5.16
C SER A 10 14.05 -4.16 -4.76
N VAL A 11 13.32 -4.79 -5.69
CA VAL A 11 11.91 -5.11 -5.49
C VAL A 11 11.69 -6.62 -5.46
N LEU A 12 11.16 -7.13 -4.36
CA LEU A 12 10.52 -8.44 -4.26
C LEU A 12 9.01 -8.23 -4.50
N ALA A 13 8.43 -8.98 -5.40
CA ALA A 13 6.99 -9.02 -5.63
C ALA A 13 6.51 -10.46 -5.72
N ILE A 14 5.34 -10.72 -5.20
CA ILE A 14 4.72 -12.06 -5.16
C ILE A 14 3.39 -12.07 -5.91
N ASP A 15 3.00 -13.23 -6.41
CA ASP A 15 1.63 -13.52 -6.77
C ASP A 15 0.94 -14.13 -5.54
N TYR A 16 -0.10 -13.46 -5.04
CA TYR A 16 -0.91 -13.99 -3.94
C TYR A 16 -1.64 -15.27 -4.34
N ARG A 17 -1.91 -16.17 -3.39
CA ARG A 17 -2.81 -17.31 -3.61
C ARG A 17 -4.14 -16.81 -4.24
N GLY A 18 -4.61 -17.52 -5.23
CA GLY A 18 -5.77 -17.13 -6.04
C GLY A 18 -5.43 -16.25 -7.25
N PHE A 19 -4.19 -15.77 -7.40
CA PHE A 19 -3.77 -14.87 -8.48
C PHE A 19 -2.52 -15.36 -9.21
N GLY A 20 -2.36 -14.89 -10.43
CA GLY A 20 -1.16 -15.09 -11.25
C GLY A 20 -0.78 -16.55 -11.44
N LYS A 21 0.45 -16.89 -11.03
CA LYS A 21 1.01 -18.25 -11.10
C LYS A 21 0.91 -19.04 -9.80
N SER A 22 0.35 -18.44 -8.76
CA SER A 22 0.13 -19.09 -7.46
C SER A 22 -1.05 -20.10 -7.52
N SER A 23 -1.29 -20.82 -6.41
CA SER A 23 -2.40 -21.76 -6.29
C SER A 23 -3.75 -21.10 -6.57
N LYS A 24 -4.72 -21.89 -7.05
CA LYS A 24 -6.06 -21.42 -7.45
C LYS A 24 -7.04 -21.45 -6.27
N ASP A 25 -6.66 -20.90 -5.14
CA ASP A 25 -7.54 -20.77 -3.98
C ASP A 25 -8.49 -19.58 -4.13
N LEU A 26 -9.61 -19.58 -3.41
CA LEU A 26 -10.45 -18.39 -3.31
C LEU A 26 -9.72 -17.35 -2.43
N PRO A 27 -9.38 -16.17 -2.97
CA PRO A 27 -8.62 -15.18 -2.22
C PRO A 27 -9.41 -14.65 -1.03
N SER A 28 -8.73 -14.49 0.11
CA SER A 28 -9.28 -13.81 1.28
C SER A 28 -8.29 -12.80 1.85
N GLU A 29 -8.76 -11.88 2.68
CA GLU A 29 -7.91 -10.91 3.40
C GLU A 29 -6.84 -11.65 4.21
N ALA A 30 -7.23 -12.66 4.99
CA ALA A 30 -6.30 -13.43 5.82
C ALA A 30 -5.21 -14.12 4.98
N MET A 31 -5.59 -14.79 3.89
CA MET A 31 -4.64 -15.47 3.00
C MET A 31 -3.66 -14.49 2.36
N ALA A 32 -4.12 -13.33 1.93
CA ALA A 32 -3.26 -12.32 1.33
C ALA A 32 -2.24 -11.75 2.35
N VAL A 33 -2.64 -11.58 3.60
CA VAL A 33 -1.74 -11.15 4.68
C VAL A 33 -0.73 -12.24 5.03
N GLU A 34 -1.14 -13.50 5.10
CA GLU A 34 -0.24 -14.65 5.31
C GLU A 34 0.82 -14.74 4.20
N ASP A 35 0.41 -14.57 2.94
CA ASP A 35 1.33 -14.58 1.79
C ASP A 35 2.32 -13.42 1.84
N ALA A 36 1.84 -12.22 2.18
CA ALA A 36 2.68 -11.05 2.38
C ALA A 36 3.67 -11.26 3.55
N ARG A 37 3.23 -11.87 4.65
CA ARG A 37 4.07 -12.21 5.80
C ARG A 37 5.14 -13.23 5.43
N ALA A 38 4.81 -14.27 4.69
CA ALA A 38 5.78 -15.26 4.22
C ALA A 38 6.86 -14.62 3.33
N ALA A 39 6.46 -13.70 2.44
CA ALA A 39 7.39 -12.95 1.61
C ALA A 39 8.31 -12.03 2.45
N TRP A 40 7.75 -11.38 3.48
CA TRP A 40 8.51 -10.56 4.41
C TRP A 40 9.54 -11.37 5.19
N ASP A 41 9.13 -12.48 5.77
CA ASP A 41 10.01 -13.37 6.55
C ASP A 41 11.17 -13.90 5.70
N TRP A 42 10.90 -14.26 4.43
CA TRP A 42 11.93 -14.65 3.48
C TRP A 42 12.91 -13.50 3.19
N LEU A 43 12.39 -12.30 2.97
CA LEU A 43 13.19 -11.10 2.69
C LEU A 43 14.06 -10.74 3.89
N ALA A 44 13.50 -10.77 5.11
CA ALA A 44 14.21 -10.49 6.35
C ALA A 44 15.34 -11.49 6.61
N ALA A 45 15.08 -12.77 6.38
CA ALA A 45 16.09 -13.82 6.53
C ALA A 45 17.24 -13.69 5.51
N LYS A 46 16.90 -13.28 4.27
CA LYS A 46 17.89 -13.18 3.20
C LYS A 46 18.72 -11.88 3.25
N TYR A 47 18.15 -10.80 3.75
CA TYR A 47 18.76 -9.47 3.79
C TYR A 47 18.62 -8.85 5.20
N PRO A 48 19.20 -9.45 6.25
CA PRO A 48 18.94 -9.06 7.63
C PRO A 48 19.49 -7.67 8.00
N LEU A 49 20.51 -7.19 7.28
CA LEU A 49 21.19 -5.91 7.59
C LEU A 49 20.77 -4.76 6.67
N GLN A 50 20.00 -5.03 5.62
CA GLN A 50 19.55 -3.99 4.70
C GLN A 50 18.23 -3.35 5.16
N PRO A 51 18.06 -2.03 4.95
CA PRO A 51 16.76 -1.38 5.12
C PRO A 51 15.70 -2.06 4.24
N ARG A 52 14.58 -2.42 4.84
CA ARG A 52 13.47 -3.09 4.16
C ARG A 52 12.23 -2.24 4.27
N TYR A 53 11.50 -2.13 3.17
CA TYR A 53 10.30 -1.30 3.05
C TYR A 53 9.12 -2.13 2.58
N ILE A 54 7.95 -1.81 3.08
CA ILE A 54 6.69 -2.39 2.61
C ILE A 54 6.06 -1.41 1.62
N PHE A 55 5.71 -1.88 0.42
CA PHE A 55 5.00 -1.10 -0.57
C PHE A 55 3.70 -1.76 -0.97
N GLY A 56 2.60 -1.02 -0.95
CA GLY A 56 1.30 -1.48 -1.40
C GLY A 56 0.55 -0.46 -2.25
N HIS A 57 -0.01 -0.93 -3.38
CA HIS A 57 -0.85 -0.12 -4.26
C HIS A 57 -2.29 -0.63 -4.23
N SER A 58 -3.27 0.27 -4.17
CA SER A 58 -4.70 -0.08 -4.18
C SER A 58 -5.05 -1.08 -3.06
N LEU A 59 -5.63 -2.23 -3.38
CA LEU A 59 -5.87 -3.32 -2.43
C LEU A 59 -4.59 -3.78 -1.73
N GLY A 60 -3.47 -3.81 -2.46
CA GLY A 60 -2.16 -4.11 -1.89
C GLY A 60 -1.74 -3.12 -0.79
N GLY A 61 -2.25 -1.90 -0.82
CA GLY A 61 -2.03 -0.92 0.26
C GLY A 61 -2.69 -1.33 1.57
N ALA A 62 -3.90 -1.89 1.52
CA ALA A 62 -4.57 -2.42 2.71
C ALA A 62 -3.82 -3.64 3.28
N ILE A 63 -3.31 -4.53 2.40
CA ILE A 63 -2.48 -5.67 2.81
C ILE A 63 -1.17 -5.17 3.43
N ALA A 64 -0.54 -4.15 2.83
CA ALA A 64 0.70 -3.54 3.33
C ALA A 64 0.51 -2.94 4.73
N ILE A 65 -0.60 -2.25 4.98
CA ILE A 65 -0.95 -1.70 6.29
C ILE A 65 -1.11 -2.83 7.31
N GLU A 66 -1.83 -3.89 6.98
CA GLU A 66 -2.00 -5.03 7.89
C GLU A 66 -0.65 -5.69 8.21
N LEU A 67 0.16 -5.97 7.19
CA LEU A 67 1.50 -6.54 7.37
C LEU A 67 2.36 -5.65 8.28
N ALA A 68 2.38 -4.33 8.04
CA ALA A 68 3.16 -3.37 8.82
C ALA A 68 2.74 -3.29 10.29
N THR A 69 1.51 -3.72 10.64
CA THR A 69 1.10 -3.83 12.05
C THR A 69 1.59 -5.12 12.73
N GLN A 70 2.15 -6.06 11.98
CA GLN A 70 2.56 -7.39 12.44
C GLN A 70 4.07 -7.59 12.43
N VAL A 71 4.82 -6.64 11.91
CA VAL A 71 6.29 -6.63 11.86
C VAL A 71 6.81 -5.41 12.60
N ASP A 72 8.07 -5.45 13.02
CA ASP A 72 8.74 -4.38 13.80
C ASP A 72 10.14 -4.07 13.27
N ASP A 73 10.51 -4.69 12.15
CA ASP A 73 11.83 -4.60 11.55
C ASP A 73 11.82 -3.93 10.15
N GLU A 74 10.68 -3.32 9.77
CA GLU A 74 10.57 -2.52 8.56
C GLU A 74 11.11 -1.10 8.77
N SER A 75 11.81 -0.58 7.76
CA SER A 75 12.37 0.78 7.76
C SER A 75 11.36 1.83 7.33
N GLY A 76 10.22 1.42 6.81
CA GLY A 76 9.11 2.28 6.43
C GLY A 76 8.07 1.59 5.58
N THR A 77 6.87 2.16 5.60
CA THR A 77 5.71 1.68 4.83
C THR A 77 5.26 2.74 3.84
N ILE A 78 5.02 2.33 2.60
CA ILE A 78 4.58 3.20 1.50
C ILE A 78 3.28 2.65 0.95
N VAL A 79 2.23 3.46 0.91
CA VAL A 79 0.96 3.08 0.31
C VAL A 79 0.54 4.08 -0.76
N GLU A 80 0.09 3.58 -1.91
CA GLU A 80 -0.30 4.39 -3.06
C GLU A 80 -1.72 4.05 -3.52
N GLY A 81 -2.56 5.08 -3.71
CA GLY A 81 -3.90 4.92 -4.26
C GLY A 81 -4.76 3.93 -3.46
N THR A 82 -4.61 3.91 -2.14
CA THR A 82 -5.32 2.98 -1.24
C THR A 82 -6.45 3.67 -0.47
N PHE A 83 -7.14 2.93 0.38
CA PHE A 83 -8.42 3.31 0.96
C PHE A 83 -8.53 2.99 2.46
N THR A 84 -9.51 3.59 3.11
CA THR A 84 -9.86 3.39 4.53
C THR A 84 -10.48 2.02 4.79
N SER A 85 -11.40 1.60 3.91
CA SER A 85 -12.06 0.28 3.92
C SER A 85 -12.75 0.00 2.59
N ILE A 86 -13.07 -1.27 2.29
CA ILE A 86 -13.88 -1.60 1.10
C ILE A 86 -15.28 -0.98 1.14
N PRO A 87 -16.00 -0.95 2.28
CA PRO A 87 -17.27 -0.23 2.36
C PRO A 87 -17.16 1.26 2.01
N ASP A 88 -16.08 1.94 2.42
CA ASP A 88 -15.88 3.35 2.09
C ASP A 88 -15.63 3.56 0.58
N VAL A 89 -14.88 2.65 -0.06
CA VAL A 89 -14.72 2.66 -1.52
C VAL A 89 -16.08 2.53 -2.20
N ALA A 90 -16.88 1.53 -1.83
CA ALA A 90 -18.20 1.30 -2.41
C ALA A 90 -19.12 2.54 -2.23
N SER A 91 -19.05 3.18 -1.07
CA SER A 91 -19.83 4.41 -0.79
C SER A 91 -19.35 5.64 -1.58
N SER A 92 -18.07 5.70 -1.94
CA SER A 92 -17.48 6.82 -2.68
C SER A 92 -17.68 6.72 -4.20
N MET A 93 -18.02 5.54 -4.71
CA MET A 93 -18.18 5.30 -6.14
C MET A 93 -19.53 5.82 -6.64
N LYS A 94 -19.49 6.73 -7.61
CA LYS A 94 -20.69 7.24 -8.32
C LYS A 94 -21.36 6.17 -9.20
N TRP A 95 -20.69 5.02 -9.45
CA TRP A 95 -21.12 3.98 -10.40
C TRP A 95 -20.83 2.61 -9.81
N GLY A 96 -21.86 1.87 -9.44
CA GLY A 96 -21.76 0.52 -8.85
C GLY A 96 -21.36 -0.61 -9.84
N TRP A 97 -20.48 -0.34 -10.80
CA TRP A 97 -20.10 -1.31 -11.83
C TRP A 97 -18.87 -2.16 -11.48
N LEU A 98 -18.15 -1.85 -10.41
CA LEU A 98 -17.07 -2.73 -9.96
C LEU A 98 -17.69 -4.01 -9.40
N PRO A 99 -17.17 -5.19 -9.83
CA PRO A 99 -17.57 -6.47 -9.25
C PRO A 99 -16.96 -6.62 -7.85
N VAL A 100 -17.40 -5.80 -6.91
CA VAL A 100 -16.97 -5.85 -5.50
C VAL A 100 -17.63 -6.98 -4.71
N GLY A 101 -18.55 -7.74 -5.34
CA GLY A 101 -19.31 -8.80 -4.71
C GLY A 101 -18.48 -9.76 -3.86
N PRO A 102 -17.40 -10.38 -4.37
CA PRO A 102 -16.53 -11.25 -3.57
C PRO A 102 -15.73 -10.53 -2.50
N LEU A 103 -15.51 -9.21 -2.63
CA LEU A 103 -14.73 -8.38 -1.71
C LEU A 103 -15.58 -7.75 -0.59
N ILE A 104 -16.91 -7.75 -0.72
CA ILE A 104 -17.81 -7.18 0.30
C ILE A 104 -17.74 -7.93 1.62
N THR A 105 -17.42 -9.22 1.60
CA THR A 105 -17.20 -10.03 2.81
C THR A 105 -15.83 -9.77 3.45
N GLN A 106 -14.88 -9.22 2.69
CA GLN A 106 -13.54 -8.86 3.12
C GLN A 106 -13.48 -7.33 3.28
N ARG A 107 -13.42 -6.85 4.50
CA ARG A 107 -13.64 -5.42 4.78
C ARG A 107 -12.39 -4.56 4.60
N PHE A 108 -11.21 -5.13 4.79
CA PHE A 108 -9.92 -4.40 4.71
C PHE A 108 -9.98 -3.05 5.46
N GLU A 109 -10.30 -3.08 6.74
CA GLU A 109 -10.49 -1.87 7.57
C GLU A 109 -9.15 -1.20 7.92
N SER A 110 -8.47 -0.66 6.92
CA SER A 110 -7.14 -0.05 7.03
C SER A 110 -7.12 1.11 8.01
N VAL A 111 -8.17 1.93 8.04
CA VAL A 111 -8.24 3.10 8.93
C VAL A 111 -8.21 2.75 10.41
N ARG A 112 -8.65 1.55 10.80
CA ARG A 112 -8.63 1.06 12.19
C ARG A 112 -7.29 0.43 12.59
N LYS A 113 -6.38 0.32 11.65
CA LYS A 113 -5.12 -0.41 11.80
C LYS A 113 -3.90 0.49 11.62
N VAL A 114 -4.03 1.53 10.79
CA VAL A 114 -2.93 2.39 10.35
C VAL A 114 -2.20 3.09 11.50
N ASP A 115 -2.88 3.36 12.61
CA ASP A 115 -2.29 3.95 13.83
C ASP A 115 -1.38 2.98 14.62
N ARG A 116 -1.36 1.70 14.25
CA ARG A 116 -0.53 0.66 14.88
C ARG A 116 0.76 0.37 14.11
N ILE A 117 0.96 0.98 12.95
CA ILE A 117 2.22 0.87 12.19
C ILE A 117 3.34 1.47 13.04
N GLY A 118 4.43 0.70 13.21
CA GLY A 118 5.58 1.09 14.01
C GLY A 118 6.62 1.92 13.25
N SER A 119 6.61 1.88 11.93
CA SER A 119 7.56 2.57 11.04
C SER A 119 6.98 3.87 10.46
N PRO A 120 7.83 4.75 9.88
CA PRO A 120 7.36 5.92 9.14
C PRO A 120 6.43 5.52 7.98
N LEU A 121 5.32 6.25 7.79
CA LEU A 121 4.32 5.98 6.76
C LEU A 121 4.28 7.07 5.69
N LEU A 122 4.50 6.68 4.43
CA LEU A 122 4.26 7.53 3.27
C LEU A 122 2.94 7.13 2.59
N VAL A 123 1.99 8.05 2.55
CA VAL A 123 0.74 7.90 1.78
C VAL A 123 0.83 8.74 0.52
N VAL A 124 0.67 8.12 -0.64
CA VAL A 124 0.70 8.79 -1.94
C VAL A 124 -0.62 8.60 -2.66
N HIS A 125 -1.13 9.67 -3.26
CA HIS A 125 -2.38 9.61 -4.03
C HIS A 125 -2.32 10.54 -5.25
N GLY A 126 -2.98 10.16 -6.34
CA GLY A 126 -3.10 11.00 -7.52
C GLY A 126 -4.36 11.86 -7.47
N THR A 127 -4.27 13.13 -7.91
CA THR A 127 -5.43 14.04 -7.93
C THR A 127 -6.54 13.58 -8.86
N ASN A 128 -6.22 12.81 -9.90
CA ASN A 128 -7.15 12.30 -10.90
C ASN A 128 -7.50 10.81 -10.70
N ASP A 129 -7.28 10.28 -9.49
CA ASP A 129 -7.72 8.93 -9.15
C ASP A 129 -9.26 8.91 -9.02
N GLN A 130 -9.92 8.31 -10.02
CA GLN A 130 -11.39 8.17 -10.06
C GLN A 130 -11.87 6.79 -9.57
N LEU A 131 -10.94 5.89 -9.28
CA LEU A 131 -11.27 4.57 -8.76
C LEU A 131 -11.30 4.58 -7.23
N ILE A 132 -10.24 5.11 -6.63
CA ILE A 132 -10.12 5.33 -5.19
C ILE A 132 -9.95 6.83 -4.98
N MET A 133 -10.97 7.47 -4.44
CA MET A 133 -10.95 8.93 -4.26
C MET A 133 -9.82 9.36 -3.31
N PRO A 134 -9.06 10.43 -3.65
CA PRO A 134 -7.91 10.89 -2.85
C PRO A 134 -8.24 11.20 -1.39
N GLU A 135 -9.49 11.52 -1.09
CA GLU A 135 -10.00 11.75 0.27
C GLU A 135 -9.84 10.52 1.16
N LEU A 136 -9.92 9.29 0.60
CA LEU A 136 -9.72 8.06 1.36
C LEU A 136 -8.25 7.91 1.80
N GLY A 137 -7.31 8.23 0.90
CA GLY A 137 -5.89 8.29 1.24
C GLY A 137 -5.60 9.36 2.31
N ARG A 138 -6.22 10.53 2.21
CA ARG A 138 -6.08 11.59 3.22
C ARG A 138 -6.61 11.17 4.59
N LYS A 139 -7.77 10.52 4.64
CA LYS A 139 -8.31 9.98 5.91
C LYS A 139 -7.39 8.94 6.54
N LEU A 140 -6.76 8.08 5.74
CA LEU A 140 -5.73 7.15 6.24
C LEU A 140 -4.55 7.90 6.83
N PHE A 141 -4.03 8.90 6.11
CA PHE A 141 -2.93 9.72 6.60
C PHE A 141 -3.28 10.41 7.91
N GLU A 142 -4.46 10.99 8.04
CA GLU A 142 -4.92 11.66 9.27
C GLU A 142 -4.99 10.70 10.46
N ALA A 143 -5.44 9.46 10.24
CA ALA A 143 -5.55 8.43 11.27
C ALA A 143 -4.20 7.82 11.69
N ALA A 144 -3.17 7.90 10.85
CA ALA A 144 -1.85 7.34 11.14
C ALA A 144 -1.10 8.17 12.20
N LYS A 145 -0.15 7.53 12.91
CA LYS A 145 0.79 8.20 13.83
C LYS A 145 1.99 8.79 13.08
N GLU A 146 2.65 9.74 13.72
CA GLU A 146 3.96 10.25 13.27
C GLU A 146 5.07 9.20 13.51
N PRO A 147 6.14 9.19 12.68
CA PRO A 147 6.38 10.08 11.55
C PRO A 147 5.62 9.63 10.29
N LYS A 148 5.01 10.57 9.59
CA LYS A 148 4.23 10.31 8.37
C LYS A 148 4.33 11.45 7.36
N ALA A 149 4.07 11.14 6.08
CA ALA A 149 3.95 12.14 5.03
C ALA A 149 2.79 11.80 4.07
N PHE A 150 2.17 12.83 3.53
CA PHE A 150 1.15 12.71 2.48
C PHE A 150 1.61 13.41 1.22
N VAL A 151 1.63 12.69 0.10
CA VAL A 151 1.98 13.24 -1.21
C VAL A 151 0.79 13.15 -2.14
N LEU A 152 0.28 14.30 -2.54
CA LEU A 152 -0.75 14.39 -3.57
C LEU A 152 -0.05 14.70 -4.91
N VAL A 153 -0.15 13.78 -5.87
CA VAL A 153 0.49 13.89 -7.18
C VAL A 153 -0.48 14.51 -8.17
N ASP A 154 -0.19 15.73 -8.60
CA ASP A 154 -1.03 16.42 -9.57
C ASP A 154 -1.04 15.69 -10.92
N GLY A 155 -2.25 15.51 -11.49
CA GLY A 155 -2.46 14.75 -12.72
C GLY A 155 -2.31 13.22 -12.59
N GLY A 156 -1.92 12.71 -11.41
CA GLY A 156 -1.81 11.27 -11.15
C GLY A 156 -3.19 10.58 -11.15
N SER A 157 -3.33 9.48 -11.87
CA SER A 157 -4.49 8.59 -11.86
C SER A 157 -4.19 7.33 -11.03
N HIS A 158 -5.20 6.49 -10.80
CA HIS A 158 -5.02 5.22 -10.09
C HIS A 158 -3.85 4.36 -10.60
N PHE A 159 -3.60 4.40 -11.91
CA PHE A 159 -2.61 3.52 -12.55
C PHE A 159 -1.27 4.17 -12.88
N ASN A 160 -1.14 5.49 -12.80
CA ASN A 160 0.07 6.20 -13.23
C ASN A 160 0.67 7.14 -12.18
N THR A 161 0.11 7.24 -11.00
CA THR A 161 0.54 8.15 -9.93
C THR A 161 2.04 8.05 -9.68
N ASN A 162 2.61 6.85 -9.54
CA ASN A 162 4.05 6.67 -9.38
C ASN A 162 4.86 7.15 -10.60
N ALA A 163 4.35 6.96 -11.83
CA ALA A 163 5.04 7.39 -13.03
C ALA A 163 5.09 8.92 -13.16
N VAL A 164 3.99 9.59 -12.83
CA VAL A 164 3.86 11.06 -12.88
C VAL A 164 4.61 11.71 -11.71
N GLY A 165 4.53 11.09 -10.52
CA GLY A 165 5.00 11.63 -9.25
C GLY A 165 6.46 11.33 -8.88
N GLN A 166 7.33 10.88 -9.79
CA GLN A 166 8.70 10.45 -9.46
C GLN A 166 9.49 11.49 -8.65
N THR A 167 9.35 12.76 -8.97
CA THR A 167 10.04 13.85 -8.25
C THR A 167 9.51 14.00 -6.83
N GLN A 168 8.18 13.97 -6.65
CA GLN A 168 7.54 14.05 -5.33
C GLN A 168 7.89 12.83 -4.48
N TYR A 169 7.93 11.62 -5.08
CA TYR A 169 8.38 10.41 -4.42
C TYR A 169 9.81 10.55 -3.90
N ARG A 170 10.78 10.96 -4.74
CA ARG A 170 12.18 11.15 -4.32
C ARG A 170 12.29 12.09 -3.13
N LYS A 171 11.60 13.22 -3.21
CA LYS A 171 11.61 14.22 -2.13
C LYS A 171 11.05 13.63 -0.83
N ALA A 172 9.91 12.95 -0.89
CA ALA A 172 9.28 12.34 0.28
C ALA A 172 10.13 11.22 0.88
N LEU A 173 10.73 10.36 0.04
CA LEU A 173 11.63 9.28 0.48
C LEU A 173 12.87 9.84 1.19
N ALA A 174 13.48 10.90 0.63
CA ALA A 174 14.63 11.56 1.27
C ALA A 174 14.26 12.17 2.63
N GLN A 175 13.12 12.85 2.71
CA GLN A 175 12.71 13.57 3.92
C GLN A 175 12.19 12.64 5.03
N LEU A 176 11.44 11.60 4.67
CA LEU A 176 10.78 10.75 5.65
C LEU A 176 11.63 9.54 6.08
N PHE A 177 12.37 8.95 5.13
CA PHE A 177 13.11 7.72 5.37
C PHE A 177 14.64 7.90 5.36
N ASN A 178 15.15 9.12 5.17
CA ASN A 178 16.57 9.39 4.92
C ASN A 178 17.13 8.54 3.77
N PHE A 179 16.29 8.28 2.77
CA PHE A 179 16.62 7.47 1.60
C PHE A 179 17.32 8.38 0.57
N TYR A 180 18.57 8.13 0.26
CA TYR A 180 19.58 8.91 -0.49
C TYR A 180 20.59 9.67 0.37
#